data_9c5f5bb2f8685bb789c5e12bf5a99213
#
_entry.id   9c5f5bb2f8685bb789c5e12bf5a99213
#
_cell.length_a   1.000
_cell.length_b   1.000
_cell.length_c   1.000
_cell.angle_alpha   90.00
_cell.angle_beta   90.00
_cell.angle_gamma   90.00
#
_symmetry.space_group_name_H-M   'P 1'
#
loop_
_entity.id
_entity.type
_entity.pdbx_description
1 polymer ?
#
loop_
_entity_poly.entity_id
_entity_poly.type
_entity_poly.pdbx_seq_one_letter_code
_entity_poly.pdbx_strand_id
1 'polypeptide(L)'
;MAKKKRRPLLKFPRRMQKKLIVMFTIVAGMLIGLIGRLMYIEYTSGEKYEKIVLSQQEYDSKVIPYQRGDIVDAKGTVMATSIAVYNVILDCSVLTSDEDYVAPTIQALVQCFPDLSSDELYGYVRNDPQNRYIVLKKKISYDEMQPFVELQDATDEKGRKVNPDIKGVWFEKEYQREYPYGSLASAVIGFTASGNVGVNGLENYYNSTLNGINGREFGYLNTDNNFEKTIKQATNGNNIVTTIDANIQSVVEDKIREFNEAYTGAYREGDAGASHIGVLIMDPNNGDVLAMANYPNFDLSNPRDLSAYYTEEELAAMDDDAKMDALNQLWQNFCVSYTYEPGSTAKPFTVSAGLETGTVTTADTYYCDGYETISGHDIHCVKRDGHGMETLEQTLMNSCNDALMQMSYKIGRDNFENYQQIFGFGQKTNIDLPGETRTDSLIYTGDNMTVVDLATNAFGQNFNTTMIQLATGFCSIVNGGKFYQPHVVK
;
A
#
# COMPACT_ATOMS: atom_id res chain seq x y z
N MET A 1 -44.03 33.56 51.02
CA MET A 1 -42.95 33.93 50.09
C MET A 1 -42.18 35.14 50.65
N ALA A 2 -41.01 34.94 51.25
CA ALA A 2 -40.20 35.98 51.89
C ALA A 2 -39.22 36.57 50.86
N LYS A 3 -39.34 37.86 50.56
CA LYS A 3 -38.43 38.62 49.70
C LYS A 3 -37.06 38.72 50.33
N LYS A 4 -36.03 38.04 49.75
CA LYS A 4 -34.61 38.23 50.09
C LYS A 4 -34.20 39.69 49.84
N LYS A 5 -33.93 40.47 50.87
CA LYS A 5 -33.32 41.83 50.78
C LYS A 5 -31.92 41.69 50.16
N ARG A 6 -31.69 42.27 48.96
CA ARG A 6 -30.36 42.46 48.38
C ARG A 6 -29.56 43.40 49.28
N ARG A 7 -28.39 42.94 49.79
CA ARG A 7 -27.45 43.81 50.54
C ARG A 7 -26.92 44.87 49.56
N PRO A 8 -26.85 46.15 49.92
CA PRO A 8 -26.28 47.18 49.08
C PRO A 8 -24.80 46.91 48.85
N LEU A 9 -24.33 47.00 47.62
CA LEU A 9 -22.91 46.97 47.29
C LEU A 9 -22.23 48.17 47.92
N LEU A 10 -21.31 47.94 48.88
CA LEU A 10 -20.50 48.97 49.52
C LEU A 10 -19.58 49.60 48.44
N LYS A 11 -19.84 50.86 48.06
CA LYS A 11 -18.98 51.61 47.16
C LYS A 11 -17.70 52.03 47.93
N PHE A 12 -16.55 51.66 47.38
CA PHE A 12 -15.24 52.06 47.89
C PHE A 12 -15.15 53.58 48.02
N PRO A 13 -14.65 54.12 49.21
CA PRO A 13 -14.44 55.56 49.37
C PRO A 13 -13.45 56.12 48.37
N ARG A 14 -13.64 57.30 47.86
CA ARG A 14 -12.80 57.94 46.81
C ARG A 14 -11.30 57.86 47.11
N ARG A 15 -10.87 57.93 48.35
CA ARG A 15 -9.48 57.78 48.82
C ARG A 15 -8.95 56.37 48.57
N MET A 16 -9.77 55.35 48.70
CA MET A 16 -9.39 53.93 48.51
C MET A 16 -9.36 53.57 46.99
N GLN A 17 -10.27 54.18 46.21
CA GLN A 17 -10.23 54.06 44.75
C GLN A 17 -8.94 54.65 44.19
N LYS A 18 -8.49 55.83 44.63
CA LYS A 18 -7.22 56.41 44.21
C LYS A 18 -6.01 55.57 44.57
N LYS A 19 -5.98 54.96 45.80
CA LYS A 19 -4.89 54.05 46.18
C LYS A 19 -4.87 52.78 45.35
N LEU A 20 -6.04 52.21 45.02
CA LEU A 20 -6.17 51.04 44.13
C LEU A 20 -5.70 51.35 42.73
N ILE A 21 -6.07 52.53 42.18
CA ILE A 21 -5.61 52.96 40.83
C ILE A 21 -4.08 53.09 40.83
N VAL A 22 -3.50 53.73 41.84
CA VAL A 22 -2.04 53.88 41.92
C VAL A 22 -1.34 52.56 42.02
N MET A 23 -1.85 51.63 42.86
CA MET A 23 -1.29 50.29 42.98
C MET A 23 -1.42 49.50 41.70
N PHE A 24 -2.56 49.59 41.01
CA PHE A 24 -2.76 48.96 39.73
C PHE A 24 -1.83 49.52 38.64
N THR A 25 -1.61 50.84 38.63
CA THR A 25 -0.68 51.49 37.67
C THR A 25 0.77 51.06 37.92
N ILE A 26 1.17 50.89 39.18
CA ILE A 26 2.52 50.38 39.52
C ILE A 26 2.68 48.92 39.08
N VAL A 27 1.70 48.06 39.34
CA VAL A 27 1.73 46.64 38.91
C VAL A 27 1.71 46.55 37.39
N ALA A 28 0.87 47.32 36.72
CA ALA A 28 0.84 47.38 35.23
C ALA A 28 2.18 47.88 34.69
N GLY A 29 2.80 48.89 35.28
CA GLY A 29 4.14 49.36 34.88
C GLY A 29 5.23 48.31 35.08
N MET A 30 5.19 47.54 36.17
CA MET A 30 6.11 46.40 36.35
C MET A 30 5.91 45.29 35.32
N LEU A 31 4.66 44.95 34.96
CA LEU A 31 4.35 43.97 33.95
C LEU A 31 4.82 44.41 32.56
N ILE A 32 4.60 45.69 32.22
CA ILE A 32 5.10 46.27 30.95
C ILE A 32 6.65 46.23 30.91
N GLY A 33 7.29 46.56 32.05
CA GLY A 33 8.75 46.45 32.18
C GLY A 33 9.28 45.03 32.03
N LEU A 34 8.58 44.03 32.57
CA LEU A 34 8.88 42.61 32.40
C LEU A 34 8.74 42.15 30.95
N ILE A 35 7.65 42.54 30.27
CA ILE A 35 7.42 42.24 28.86
C ILE A 35 8.51 42.90 28.01
N GLY A 36 8.83 44.16 28.24
CA GLY A 36 9.92 44.84 27.56
C GLY A 36 11.28 44.17 27.76
N ARG A 37 11.54 43.67 28.98
CA ARG A 37 12.75 42.92 29.34
C ARG A 37 12.80 41.57 28.60
N LEU A 38 11.67 40.86 28.51
CA LEU A 38 11.59 39.60 27.76
C LEU A 38 11.80 39.82 26.27
N MET A 39 11.15 40.82 25.67
CA MET A 39 11.37 41.19 24.28
C MET A 39 12.84 41.58 23.99
N TYR A 40 13.46 42.30 24.91
CA TYR A 40 14.87 42.68 24.79
C TYR A 40 15.79 41.45 24.81
N ILE A 41 15.52 40.48 25.72
CA ILE A 41 16.30 39.23 25.80
C ILE A 41 16.09 38.38 24.53
N GLU A 42 14.86 38.28 24.04
CA GLU A 42 14.51 37.57 22.81
C GLU A 42 15.24 38.20 21.60
N TYR A 43 15.20 39.51 21.48
CA TYR A 43 15.87 40.22 20.38
C TYR A 43 17.42 40.15 20.44
N THR A 44 18.01 40.25 21.61
CA THR A 44 19.49 40.29 21.74
C THR A 44 20.15 38.94 21.93
N SER A 45 19.42 37.95 22.41
CA SER A 45 19.99 36.67 22.81
C SER A 45 19.14 35.47 22.40
N GLY A 46 18.04 35.66 21.67
CA GLY A 46 17.11 34.61 21.24
C GLY A 46 17.83 33.50 20.49
N GLU A 47 18.61 33.83 19.47
CA GLU A 47 19.41 32.86 18.73
C GLU A 47 20.42 32.08 19.58
N LYS A 48 20.99 32.72 20.61
CA LYS A 48 21.92 32.09 21.52
C LYS A 48 21.20 31.10 22.45
N TYR A 49 20.03 31.47 22.96
CA TYR A 49 19.22 30.57 23.79
C TYR A 49 18.59 29.46 22.97
N GLU A 50 18.17 29.73 21.74
CA GLU A 50 17.68 28.72 20.80
C GLU A 50 18.78 27.71 20.44
N LYS A 51 20.00 28.17 20.17
CA LYS A 51 21.16 27.27 19.95
C LYS A 51 21.53 26.47 21.19
N ILE A 52 21.43 27.05 22.39
CA ILE A 52 21.66 26.32 23.67
C ILE A 52 20.57 25.27 23.88
N VAL A 53 19.27 25.61 23.64
CA VAL A 53 18.17 24.66 23.74
C VAL A 53 18.28 23.57 22.69
N LEU A 54 18.59 23.93 21.43
CA LEU A 54 18.84 22.96 20.37
C LEU A 54 20.03 22.06 20.65
N SER A 55 21.15 22.61 21.14
CA SER A 55 22.33 21.83 21.53
C SER A 55 22.09 20.92 22.74
N GLN A 56 21.24 21.33 23.68
CA GLN A 56 20.80 20.47 24.78
C GLN A 56 19.78 19.41 24.30
N GLN A 57 18.99 19.70 23.26
CA GLN A 57 18.08 18.72 22.64
C GLN A 57 18.80 17.72 21.73
N GLU A 58 19.92 18.08 21.12
CA GLU A 58 20.72 17.18 20.27
C GLU A 58 21.45 16.10 21.07
N TYR A 59 21.66 16.28 22.38
CA TYR A 59 22.59 15.43 23.13
C TYR A 59 22.06 14.04 23.48
N ASP A 60 20.77 13.73 23.37
CA ASP A 60 20.27 12.35 23.55
C ASP A 60 18.81 12.17 23.06
N SER A 61 18.56 12.41 21.77
CA SER A 61 17.24 12.13 21.22
C SER A 61 17.29 10.83 20.39
N LYS A 62 16.70 9.76 20.95
CA LYS A 62 16.55 8.47 20.28
C LYS A 62 15.16 8.34 19.69
N VAL A 63 15.08 7.98 18.39
CA VAL A 63 13.79 7.65 17.76
C VAL A 63 13.34 6.28 18.24
N ILE A 64 12.07 6.18 18.64
CA ILE A 64 11.40 4.91 18.92
C ILE A 64 10.55 4.59 17.69
N PRO A 65 10.93 3.59 16.88
CA PRO A 65 10.22 3.29 15.65
C PRO A 65 8.82 2.74 15.94
N TYR A 66 7.84 3.14 15.12
CA TYR A 66 6.52 2.52 15.12
C TYR A 66 6.56 1.20 14.35
N GLN A 67 5.64 0.30 14.66
CA GLN A 67 5.36 -0.89 13.88
C GLN A 67 4.29 -0.58 12.85
N ARG A 68 4.56 -0.90 11.55
CA ARG A 68 3.57 -0.80 10.48
C ARG A 68 2.50 -1.88 10.69
N GLY A 69 1.22 -1.50 10.50
CA GLY A 69 0.08 -2.40 10.69
C GLY A 69 0.12 -3.64 9.81
N ASP A 70 -0.46 -4.71 10.29
CA ASP A 70 -0.54 -5.97 9.55
C ASP A 70 -1.61 -5.92 8.45
N ILE A 71 -1.40 -6.67 7.37
CA ILE A 71 -2.42 -6.98 6.37
C ILE A 71 -2.80 -8.44 6.57
N VAL A 72 -4.07 -8.68 6.87
CA VAL A 72 -4.59 -10.03 7.09
C VAL A 72 -5.67 -10.38 6.08
N ASP A 73 -5.79 -11.68 5.78
CA ASP A 73 -6.86 -12.18 4.92
C ASP A 73 -8.25 -12.11 5.60
N ALA A 74 -9.28 -12.53 4.91
CA ALA A 74 -10.66 -12.51 5.40
C ALA A 74 -10.89 -13.34 6.68
N LYS A 75 -9.99 -14.27 6.99
CA LYS A 75 -10.03 -15.23 8.12
C LYS A 75 -9.00 -14.93 9.20
N GLY A 76 -8.18 -13.88 9.05
CA GLY A 76 -7.15 -13.47 9.99
C GLY A 76 -5.77 -14.07 9.72
N THR A 77 -5.54 -14.72 8.58
CA THR A 77 -4.22 -15.16 8.15
C THR A 77 -3.35 -13.94 7.84
N VAL A 78 -2.17 -13.87 8.45
CA VAL A 78 -1.26 -12.72 8.28
C VAL A 78 -0.55 -12.80 6.94
N MET A 79 -0.89 -11.87 6.02
CA MET A 79 -0.32 -11.78 4.68
C MET A 79 0.90 -10.86 4.62
N ALA A 80 0.93 -9.83 5.45
CA ALA A 80 2.07 -8.94 5.62
C ALA A 80 2.14 -8.49 7.08
N THR A 81 3.34 -8.52 7.68
CA THR A 81 3.58 -8.08 9.05
C THR A 81 4.88 -7.29 9.15
N SER A 82 5.17 -6.75 10.33
CA SER A 82 6.42 -6.04 10.61
C SER A 82 7.10 -6.68 11.80
N ILE A 83 8.26 -7.28 11.57
CA ILE A 83 9.09 -7.90 12.60
C ILE A 83 10.13 -6.93 13.11
N ALA A 84 10.45 -7.06 14.41
CA ALA A 84 11.53 -6.27 15.02
C ALA A 84 12.88 -6.82 14.58
N VAL A 85 13.75 -5.93 14.10
CA VAL A 85 15.15 -6.21 13.76
C VAL A 85 16.04 -5.17 14.42
N TYR A 86 17.33 -5.46 14.53
CA TYR A 86 18.26 -4.64 15.27
C TYR A 86 19.52 -4.36 14.45
N ASN A 87 19.98 -3.10 14.50
CA ASN A 87 21.29 -2.73 13.99
C ASN A 87 22.30 -2.73 15.13
N VAL A 88 23.46 -3.31 14.92
CA VAL A 88 24.59 -3.30 15.88
C VAL A 88 25.37 -2.04 15.68
N ILE A 89 25.39 -1.18 16.70
CA ILE A 89 26.07 0.12 16.66
C ILE A 89 27.28 0.10 17.57
N LEU A 90 28.42 0.59 17.04
CA LEU A 90 29.67 0.81 17.78
C LEU A 90 29.87 2.29 18.04
N ASP A 91 30.14 2.65 19.29
CA ASP A 91 30.52 3.98 19.74
C ASP A 91 32.02 3.95 20.14
N CYS A 92 32.88 4.39 19.22
CA CYS A 92 34.30 4.45 19.45
C CYS A 92 34.69 5.47 20.54
N SER A 93 33.90 6.53 20.72
CA SER A 93 34.14 7.54 21.75
C SER A 93 33.98 6.96 23.17
N VAL A 94 33.05 6.02 23.35
CA VAL A 94 32.92 5.29 24.62
C VAL A 94 34.05 4.28 24.78
N LEU A 95 34.38 3.53 23.72
CA LEU A 95 35.49 2.56 23.77
C LEU A 95 36.83 3.20 24.13
N THR A 96 37.11 4.38 23.59
CA THR A 96 38.39 5.07 23.79
C THR A 96 38.42 5.92 25.08
N SER A 97 37.32 5.99 25.82
CA SER A 97 37.28 6.68 27.11
C SER A 97 38.11 5.95 28.20
N ASP A 98 38.30 4.65 28.03
CA ASP A 98 39.19 3.82 28.87
C ASP A 98 39.85 2.74 27.98
N GLU A 99 41.16 2.55 28.14
CA GLU A 99 41.91 1.55 27.36
C GLU A 99 41.47 0.11 27.66
N ASP A 100 40.94 -0.13 28.86
CA ASP A 100 40.45 -1.45 29.29
C ASP A 100 39.14 -1.87 28.58
N TYR A 101 38.43 -0.98 27.91
CA TYR A 101 37.18 -1.31 27.23
C TYR A 101 37.35 -1.89 25.82
N VAL A 102 38.44 -1.57 25.13
CA VAL A 102 38.63 -1.88 23.71
C VAL A 102 38.72 -3.39 23.45
N ALA A 103 39.64 -4.06 24.13
CA ALA A 103 39.91 -5.47 23.87
C ALA A 103 38.77 -6.40 24.28
N PRO A 104 38.16 -6.27 25.47
CA PRO A 104 37.01 -7.11 25.85
C PRO A 104 35.80 -6.92 24.96
N THR A 105 35.50 -5.67 24.54
CA THR A 105 34.35 -5.38 23.66
C THR A 105 34.54 -5.96 22.27
N ILE A 106 35.73 -5.80 21.66
CA ILE A 106 36.05 -6.37 20.34
C ILE A 106 36.00 -7.89 20.40
N GLN A 107 36.56 -8.51 21.45
CA GLN A 107 36.51 -9.95 21.63
C GLN A 107 35.03 -10.45 21.74
N ALA A 108 34.20 -9.79 22.52
CA ALA A 108 32.78 -10.12 22.64
C ALA A 108 32.02 -9.97 21.31
N LEU A 109 32.32 -8.90 20.53
CA LEU A 109 31.74 -8.70 19.21
C LEU A 109 32.10 -9.84 18.24
N VAL A 110 33.34 -10.21 18.13
CA VAL A 110 33.78 -11.30 17.25
C VAL A 110 33.27 -12.67 17.72
N GLN A 111 33.12 -12.86 19.03
CA GLN A 111 32.57 -14.10 19.58
C GLN A 111 31.10 -14.25 19.22
N CYS A 112 30.29 -13.20 19.34
CA CYS A 112 28.84 -13.23 19.07
C CYS A 112 28.51 -13.05 17.59
N PHE A 113 29.37 -12.36 16.84
CA PHE A 113 29.21 -12.08 15.41
C PHE A 113 30.48 -12.51 14.64
N PRO A 114 30.61 -13.81 14.32
CA PRO A 114 31.87 -14.37 13.75
C PRO A 114 32.23 -13.82 12.36
N ASP A 115 31.34 -13.19 11.68
CA ASP A 115 31.57 -12.51 10.39
C ASP A 115 32.22 -11.13 10.53
N LEU A 116 32.31 -10.58 11.74
CA LEU A 116 33.06 -9.33 11.99
C LEU A 116 34.56 -9.61 12.12
N SER A 117 35.35 -8.80 11.43
CA SER A 117 36.82 -8.87 11.52
C SER A 117 37.33 -8.08 12.70
N SER A 118 38.11 -8.73 13.56
CA SER A 118 38.82 -8.06 14.67
C SER A 118 39.68 -6.90 14.18
N ASP A 119 40.41 -7.09 13.06
CA ASP A 119 41.32 -6.07 12.51
C ASP A 119 40.56 -4.84 12.02
N GLU A 120 39.36 -5.05 11.43
CA GLU A 120 38.49 -3.98 10.99
C GLU A 120 37.97 -3.18 12.19
N LEU A 121 37.51 -3.86 13.23
CA LEU A 121 37.01 -3.23 14.46
C LEU A 121 38.09 -2.38 15.15
N TYR A 122 39.31 -2.92 15.26
CA TYR A 122 40.48 -2.13 15.75
C TYR A 122 40.82 -0.97 14.80
N GLY A 123 40.57 -1.14 13.48
CA GLY A 123 40.70 -0.09 12.48
C GLY A 123 39.77 1.09 12.75
N TYR A 124 38.49 0.84 13.03
CA TYR A 124 37.54 1.91 13.39
C TYR A 124 37.97 2.68 14.62
N VAL A 125 38.36 1.98 15.69
CA VAL A 125 38.83 2.61 16.94
C VAL A 125 40.06 3.48 16.73
N ARG A 126 41.00 3.05 15.87
CA ARG A 126 42.25 3.80 15.61
C ARG A 126 42.07 5.00 14.69
N ASN A 127 41.22 4.83 13.63
CA ASN A 127 41.10 5.84 12.57
C ASN A 127 40.11 6.94 12.93
N ASP A 128 39.07 6.61 13.72
CA ASP A 128 38.01 7.55 14.10
C ASP A 128 37.55 7.33 15.54
N PRO A 129 38.43 7.61 16.54
CA PRO A 129 38.14 7.34 17.95
C PRO A 129 37.01 8.18 18.55
N GLN A 130 36.58 9.24 17.88
CA GLN A 130 35.48 10.11 18.33
C GLN A 130 34.17 9.78 17.66
N ASN A 131 34.11 8.81 16.75
CA ASN A 131 32.90 8.40 16.08
C ASN A 131 31.94 7.67 17.06
N ARG A 132 30.76 8.20 17.20
CA ARG A 132 29.75 7.65 18.11
C ARG A 132 28.76 6.71 17.46
N TYR A 133 28.80 6.59 16.11
CA TYR A 133 27.78 5.85 15.38
C TYR A 133 28.38 5.13 14.16
N ILE A 134 28.84 3.92 14.39
CA ILE A 134 29.28 3.02 13.31
C ILE A 134 28.35 1.82 13.29
N VAL A 135 27.67 1.61 12.16
CA VAL A 135 26.79 0.45 11.97
C VAL A 135 27.63 -0.74 11.58
N LEU A 136 27.84 -1.68 12.49
CA LEU A 136 28.60 -2.91 12.25
C LEU A 136 27.79 -3.96 11.50
N LYS A 137 26.53 -4.17 11.90
CA LYS A 137 25.58 -5.09 11.25
C LYS A 137 24.20 -4.45 11.19
N LYS A 138 23.46 -4.77 10.15
CA LYS A 138 22.10 -4.27 9.95
C LYS A 138 21.10 -5.41 10.02
N LYS A 139 19.94 -5.11 10.62
CA LYS A 139 18.74 -5.95 10.56
C LYS A 139 18.94 -7.38 11.09
N ILE A 140 19.76 -7.54 12.13
CA ILE A 140 19.88 -8.83 12.81
C ILE A 140 18.59 -9.15 13.60
N SER A 141 18.31 -10.42 13.77
CA SER A 141 17.18 -10.88 14.58
C SER A 141 17.44 -10.66 16.08
N TYR A 142 16.36 -10.78 16.87
CA TYR A 142 16.48 -10.78 18.33
C TYR A 142 17.39 -11.93 18.85
N ASP A 143 17.27 -13.12 18.26
CA ASP A 143 18.04 -14.30 18.64
C ASP A 143 19.54 -14.13 18.34
N GLU A 144 19.90 -13.43 17.25
CA GLU A 144 21.29 -13.10 16.94
C GLU A 144 21.85 -12.02 17.87
N MET A 145 21.02 -11.09 18.34
CA MET A 145 21.41 -10.01 19.26
C MET A 145 21.61 -10.53 20.68
N GLN A 146 20.77 -11.43 21.13
CA GLN A 146 20.65 -11.86 22.54
C GLN A 146 21.95 -12.35 23.16
N PRO A 147 22.80 -13.17 22.51
CA PRO A 147 24.05 -13.64 23.10
C PRO A 147 25.00 -12.51 23.50
N PHE A 148 25.06 -11.43 22.73
CA PHE A 148 25.87 -10.27 23.07
C PHE A 148 25.29 -9.49 24.28
N VAL A 149 23.97 -9.30 24.30
CA VAL A 149 23.29 -8.61 25.42
C VAL A 149 23.45 -9.43 26.71
N GLU A 150 23.34 -10.74 26.66
CA GLU A 150 23.59 -11.62 27.82
C GLU A 150 25.02 -11.52 28.35
N LEU A 151 26.02 -11.46 27.45
CA LEU A 151 27.42 -11.24 27.86
C LEU A 151 27.62 -9.86 28.50
N GLN A 152 27.06 -8.82 27.90
CA GLN A 152 27.19 -7.43 28.37
C GLN A 152 26.48 -7.19 29.71
N ASP A 153 25.35 -7.84 29.95
CA ASP A 153 24.50 -7.63 31.11
C ASP A 153 24.65 -8.72 32.19
N ALA A 154 25.52 -9.72 31.97
CA ALA A 154 25.77 -10.80 32.92
C ALA A 154 26.13 -10.25 34.32
N THR A 155 25.44 -10.78 35.35
CA THR A 155 25.66 -10.42 36.75
C THR A 155 26.01 -11.64 37.58
N ASP A 156 26.86 -11.46 38.60
CA ASP A 156 27.18 -12.47 39.59
C ASP A 156 26.01 -12.65 40.63
N GLU A 157 26.14 -13.63 41.52
CA GLU A 157 25.14 -13.87 42.60
C GLU A 157 24.91 -12.66 43.51
N LYS A 158 25.81 -11.67 43.49
CA LYS A 158 25.72 -10.42 44.29
C LYS A 158 25.19 -9.24 43.45
N GLY A 159 24.76 -9.48 42.20
CA GLY A 159 24.25 -8.45 41.30
C GLY A 159 25.33 -7.53 40.69
N ARG A 160 26.60 -7.91 40.74
CA ARG A 160 27.69 -7.13 40.12
C ARG A 160 27.89 -7.63 38.69
N LYS A 161 28.16 -6.70 37.74
CA LYS A 161 28.47 -7.09 36.35
C LYS A 161 29.70 -8.00 36.28
N VAL A 162 29.57 -9.10 35.55
CA VAL A 162 30.67 -10.07 35.29
C VAL A 162 31.64 -9.49 34.27
N ASN A 163 31.11 -8.79 33.25
CA ASN A 163 31.86 -8.20 32.17
C ASN A 163 31.71 -6.65 32.19
N PRO A 164 32.26 -5.95 33.17
CA PRO A 164 32.06 -4.51 33.33
C PRO A 164 32.68 -3.68 32.21
N ASP A 165 33.66 -4.26 31.49
CA ASP A 165 34.48 -3.57 30.50
C ASP A 165 33.93 -3.75 29.06
N ILE A 166 32.86 -4.51 28.84
CA ILE A 166 32.13 -4.53 27.57
C ILE A 166 31.29 -3.27 27.48
N LYS A 167 31.76 -2.28 26.69
CA LYS A 167 31.18 -0.94 26.58
C LYS A 167 31.11 -0.51 25.10
N GLY A 168 30.36 0.59 24.82
CA GLY A 168 30.34 1.24 23.52
C GLY A 168 29.65 0.46 22.43
N VAL A 169 28.87 -0.57 22.76
CA VAL A 169 28.00 -1.29 21.82
C VAL A 169 26.55 -1.18 22.28
N TRP A 170 25.67 -0.84 21.36
CA TRP A 170 24.26 -0.80 21.60
C TRP A 170 23.46 -1.23 20.36
N PHE A 171 22.19 -1.52 20.53
CA PHE A 171 21.32 -2.02 19.47
C PHE A 171 20.23 -1.00 19.16
N GLU A 172 20.12 -0.68 17.87
CA GLU A 172 19.06 0.20 17.37
C GLU A 172 17.96 -0.65 16.78
N LYS A 173 16.78 -0.58 17.41
CA LYS A 173 15.61 -1.33 16.97
C LYS A 173 15.02 -0.66 15.75
N GLU A 174 14.72 -1.45 14.72
CA GLU A 174 13.93 -1.10 13.55
C GLU A 174 12.81 -2.12 13.33
N TYR A 175 11.92 -1.85 12.40
CA TYR A 175 10.96 -2.84 11.92
C TYR A 175 11.22 -3.12 10.45
N GLN A 176 11.27 -4.40 10.11
CA GLN A 176 11.34 -4.88 8.74
C GLN A 176 9.99 -5.46 8.33
N ARG A 177 9.52 -5.10 7.12
CA ARG A 177 8.33 -5.69 6.54
C ARG A 177 8.60 -7.11 6.11
N GLU A 178 7.70 -8.02 6.44
CA GLU A 178 7.77 -9.44 6.11
C GLU A 178 6.47 -9.88 5.43
N TYR A 179 6.61 -10.75 4.44
CA TYR A 179 5.53 -11.33 3.65
C TYR A 179 5.62 -12.86 3.74
N PRO A 180 4.94 -13.50 4.73
CA PRO A 180 5.14 -14.91 5.06
C PRO A 180 4.84 -15.89 3.93
N TYR A 181 4.07 -15.47 2.93
CA TYR A 181 3.65 -16.31 1.81
C TYR A 181 4.32 -15.95 0.47
N GLY A 182 5.40 -15.18 0.50
CA GLY A 182 6.20 -14.87 -0.68
C GLY A 182 5.40 -14.15 -1.77
N SER A 183 5.08 -14.83 -2.87
CA SER A 183 4.39 -14.25 -4.02
C SER A 183 2.86 -14.21 -3.92
N LEU A 184 2.27 -14.81 -2.88
CA LEU A 184 0.81 -14.93 -2.77
C LEU A 184 0.14 -13.56 -2.75
N ALA A 185 -0.80 -13.34 -3.68
CA ALA A 185 -1.53 -12.08 -3.88
C ALA A 185 -0.61 -10.87 -4.09
N SER A 186 0.56 -11.05 -4.73
CA SER A 186 1.61 -10.02 -4.81
C SER A 186 1.12 -8.69 -5.40
N ALA A 187 0.33 -8.72 -6.47
CA ALA A 187 -0.20 -7.52 -7.10
C ALA A 187 -1.32 -6.84 -6.29
N VAL A 188 -1.94 -7.55 -5.35
CA VAL A 188 -2.96 -7.00 -4.43
C VAL A 188 -2.31 -6.43 -3.20
N ILE A 189 -1.46 -7.20 -2.51
CA ILE A 189 -0.81 -6.76 -1.28
C ILE A 189 0.19 -5.64 -1.57
N GLY A 190 1.04 -5.83 -2.57
CA GLY A 190 2.12 -4.90 -2.86
C GLY A 190 3.27 -4.99 -1.85
N PHE A 191 4.23 -4.10 -1.98
CA PHE A 191 5.42 -4.09 -1.13
C PHE A 191 5.82 -2.68 -0.69
N THR A 192 6.72 -2.60 0.28
CA THR A 192 7.26 -1.35 0.80
C THR A 192 8.71 -1.12 0.34
N ALA A 193 9.03 0.15 0.08
CA ALA A 193 10.41 0.61 -0.04
C ALA A 193 10.96 1.06 1.33
N SER A 194 12.24 1.50 1.34
CA SER A 194 12.90 2.05 2.52
C SER A 194 12.05 3.16 3.17
N GLY A 195 12.00 3.19 4.49
CA GLY A 195 11.21 4.17 5.25
C GLY A 195 9.73 3.82 5.36
N ASN A 196 9.35 2.57 5.17
CA ASN A 196 7.95 2.09 5.25
C ASN A 196 7.02 2.78 4.22
N VAL A 197 7.53 3.11 3.03
CA VAL A 197 6.74 3.71 1.95
C VAL A 197 6.14 2.61 1.08
N GLY A 198 4.82 2.50 1.04
CA GLY A 198 4.13 1.56 0.15
C GLY A 198 4.31 1.94 -1.32
N VAL A 199 4.70 0.98 -2.17
CA VAL A 199 5.00 1.21 -3.60
C VAL A 199 3.81 0.90 -4.49
N ASN A 200 3.17 -0.24 -4.29
CA ASN A 200 1.98 -0.66 -5.04
C ASN A 200 1.00 -1.43 -4.13
N GLY A 201 -0.12 -1.88 -4.68
CA GLY A 201 -1.13 -2.66 -3.98
C GLY A 201 -1.71 -1.95 -2.74
N LEU A 202 -2.16 -2.74 -1.77
CA LEU A 202 -2.69 -2.25 -0.49
C LEU A 202 -1.65 -1.51 0.34
N GLU A 203 -0.39 -1.90 0.24
CA GLU A 203 0.73 -1.20 0.90
C GLU A 203 0.80 0.27 0.48
N ASN A 204 0.51 0.58 -0.79
CA ASN A 204 0.45 1.94 -1.31
C ASN A 204 -0.89 2.60 -0.99
N TYR A 205 -2.01 1.97 -1.34
CA TYR A 205 -3.34 2.57 -1.21
C TYR A 205 -3.67 2.95 0.24
N TYR A 206 -3.35 2.06 1.19
CA TYR A 206 -3.56 2.25 2.61
C TYR A 206 -2.29 2.67 3.37
N ASN A 207 -1.31 3.27 2.68
CA ASN A 207 -0.04 3.63 3.30
C ASN A 207 -0.19 4.50 4.55
N SER A 208 -1.10 5.46 4.56
CA SER A 208 -1.37 6.32 5.71
C SER A 208 -2.04 5.59 6.90
N THR A 209 -2.83 4.56 6.61
CA THR A 209 -3.50 3.73 7.64
C THR A 209 -2.52 2.75 8.26
N LEU A 210 -1.69 2.12 7.42
CA LEU A 210 -0.69 1.15 7.83
C LEU A 210 0.49 1.79 8.56
N ASN A 211 0.86 3.03 8.23
CA ASN A 211 1.93 3.75 8.93
C ASN A 211 1.47 4.28 10.27
N GLY A 212 2.38 4.23 11.24
CA GLY A 212 2.23 4.84 12.54
C GLY A 212 3.00 6.15 12.67
N ILE A 213 3.22 6.56 13.90
CA ILE A 213 3.98 7.75 14.27
C ILE A 213 5.12 7.33 15.19
N ASN A 214 6.36 7.66 14.81
CA ASN A 214 7.52 7.41 15.66
C ASN A 214 7.39 8.10 17.01
N GLY A 215 7.76 7.38 18.04
CA GLY A 215 8.01 7.94 19.35
C GLY A 215 9.41 8.56 19.44
N ARG A 216 9.69 9.17 20.57
CA ARG A 216 11.00 9.73 20.89
C ARG A 216 11.34 9.59 22.36
N GLU A 217 12.57 9.25 22.65
CA GLU A 217 13.19 9.36 23.96
C GLU A 217 14.04 10.61 23.97
N PHE A 218 13.80 11.50 24.93
CA PHE A 218 14.58 12.71 25.14
C PHE A 218 15.30 12.60 26.49
N GLY A 219 16.60 12.85 26.49
CA GLY A 219 17.35 13.01 27.72
C GLY A 219 17.74 14.48 27.92
N TYR A 220 17.55 15.01 29.10
CA TYR A 220 18.11 16.32 29.50
C TYR A 220 18.64 16.26 30.93
N LEU A 221 19.67 17.06 31.18
CA LEU A 221 20.18 17.27 32.54
C LEU A 221 19.29 18.35 33.23
N ASN A 222 18.67 17.97 34.34
CA ASN A 222 17.93 18.95 35.15
C ASN A 222 18.88 19.90 35.91
N THR A 223 18.31 20.89 36.57
CA THR A 223 19.08 21.88 37.35
C THR A 223 19.99 21.30 38.43
N ASP A 224 19.76 20.07 38.84
CA ASP A 224 20.53 19.35 39.86
C ASP A 224 21.54 18.35 39.25
N ASN A 225 21.80 18.46 37.93
CA ASN A 225 22.67 17.55 37.14
C ASN A 225 22.20 16.10 37.12
N ASN A 226 20.95 15.83 37.41
CA ASN A 226 20.36 14.51 37.20
C ASN A 226 19.83 14.39 35.78
N PHE A 227 20.08 13.24 35.16
CA PHE A 227 19.60 12.94 33.81
C PHE A 227 18.12 12.53 33.90
N GLU A 228 17.24 13.36 33.37
CA GLU A 228 15.80 13.04 33.23
C GLU A 228 15.48 12.59 31.84
N LYS A 229 14.81 11.44 31.74
CA LYS A 229 14.30 10.88 30.47
C LYS A 229 12.82 11.14 30.33
N THR A 230 12.45 11.72 29.19
CA THR A 230 11.05 11.82 28.75
C THR A 230 10.87 10.89 27.56
N ILE A 231 9.93 9.95 27.66
CA ILE A 231 9.63 8.99 26.61
C ILE A 231 8.25 9.32 26.03
N LYS A 232 8.22 9.71 24.76
CA LYS A 232 7.01 9.74 23.96
C LYS A 232 6.94 8.41 23.20
N GLN A 233 6.00 7.55 23.57
CA GLN A 233 5.81 6.26 22.92
C GLN A 233 5.46 6.40 21.44
N ALA A 234 5.87 5.44 20.63
CA ALA A 234 5.41 5.32 19.25
C ALA A 234 3.92 4.95 19.21
N THR A 235 3.23 5.43 18.21
CA THR A 235 1.87 4.97 17.87
C THR A 235 1.98 4.06 16.66
N ASN A 236 1.65 2.79 16.81
CA ASN A 236 1.68 1.83 15.70
C ASN A 236 0.62 2.14 14.65
N GLY A 237 0.84 1.67 13.42
CA GLY A 237 -0.17 1.71 12.37
C GLY A 237 -1.36 0.79 12.65
N ASN A 238 -2.45 1.01 11.94
CA ASN A 238 -3.64 0.16 12.03
C ASN A 238 -3.52 -1.04 11.09
N ASN A 239 -4.05 -2.17 11.53
CA ASN A 239 -4.15 -3.37 10.70
C ASN A 239 -5.27 -3.22 9.68
N ILE A 240 -5.12 -3.93 8.54
CA ILE A 240 -6.11 -4.03 7.47
C ILE A 240 -6.60 -5.47 7.39
N VAL A 241 -7.93 -5.65 7.39
CA VAL A 241 -8.57 -6.93 7.13
C VAL A 241 -9.08 -6.92 5.69
N THR A 242 -8.54 -7.83 4.86
CA THR A 242 -8.93 -7.93 3.46
C THR A 242 -10.16 -8.81 3.25
N THR A 243 -10.75 -8.74 2.07
CA THR A 243 -11.80 -9.66 1.61
C THR A 243 -11.20 -10.92 0.98
N ILE A 244 -9.88 -10.89 0.67
CA ILE A 244 -9.16 -12.02 0.07
C ILE A 244 -9.21 -13.22 1.03
N ASP A 245 -9.52 -14.39 0.48
CA ASP A 245 -9.35 -15.68 1.15
C ASP A 245 -8.03 -16.30 0.67
N ALA A 246 -7.04 -16.39 1.55
CA ALA A 246 -5.71 -16.90 1.22
C ALA A 246 -5.73 -18.32 0.61
N ASN A 247 -6.68 -19.16 1.03
CA ASN A 247 -6.80 -20.52 0.48
C ASN A 247 -7.35 -20.48 -0.97
N ILE A 248 -8.37 -19.67 -1.24
CA ILE A 248 -8.91 -19.50 -2.61
C ILE A 248 -7.80 -18.91 -3.49
N GLN A 249 -7.12 -17.87 -3.02
CA GLN A 249 -6.03 -17.21 -3.74
C GLN A 249 -4.91 -18.20 -4.09
N SER A 250 -4.48 -19.03 -3.14
CA SER A 250 -3.43 -20.04 -3.37
C SER A 250 -3.83 -21.06 -4.43
N VAL A 251 -5.07 -21.58 -4.36
CA VAL A 251 -5.58 -22.52 -5.35
C VAL A 251 -5.62 -21.89 -6.75
N VAL A 252 -6.04 -20.61 -6.84
CA VAL A 252 -6.08 -19.88 -8.12
C VAL A 252 -4.67 -19.71 -8.70
N GLU A 253 -3.71 -19.29 -7.89
CA GLU A 253 -2.32 -19.09 -8.35
C GLU A 253 -1.66 -20.43 -8.76
N ASP A 254 -1.92 -21.52 -8.03
CA ASP A 254 -1.48 -22.85 -8.41
C ASP A 254 -2.05 -23.26 -9.77
N LYS A 255 -3.33 -23.00 -10.02
CA LYS A 255 -3.97 -23.32 -11.30
C LYS A 255 -3.46 -22.45 -12.47
N ILE A 256 -3.14 -21.19 -12.20
CA ILE A 256 -2.45 -20.32 -13.18
C ILE A 256 -1.09 -20.92 -13.55
N ARG A 257 -0.30 -21.33 -12.56
CA ARG A 257 1.01 -21.94 -12.78
C ARG A 257 0.90 -23.25 -13.57
N GLU A 258 0.04 -24.17 -13.15
CA GLU A 258 -0.21 -25.43 -13.84
C GLU A 258 -0.63 -25.21 -15.29
N PHE A 259 -1.52 -24.24 -15.53
CA PHE A 259 -1.96 -23.88 -16.89
C PHE A 259 -0.79 -23.36 -17.71
N ASN A 260 -0.02 -22.41 -17.21
CA ASN A 260 1.09 -21.84 -17.95
C ASN A 260 2.17 -22.89 -18.26
N GLU A 261 2.52 -23.74 -17.30
CA GLU A 261 3.45 -24.87 -17.49
C GLU A 261 2.95 -25.85 -18.56
N ALA A 262 1.66 -26.19 -18.55
CA ALA A 262 1.07 -27.12 -19.52
C ALA A 262 1.06 -26.59 -20.95
N TYR A 263 1.01 -25.28 -21.13
CA TYR A 263 0.92 -24.65 -22.45
C TYR A 263 2.24 -24.01 -22.91
N THR A 264 3.27 -23.94 -22.08
CA THR A 264 4.63 -23.52 -22.49
C THR A 264 5.17 -24.49 -23.51
N GLY A 265 5.55 -23.98 -24.67
CA GLY A 265 6.05 -24.78 -25.81
C GLY A 265 5.00 -25.66 -26.51
N ALA A 266 3.71 -25.60 -26.09
CA ALA A 266 2.68 -26.50 -26.64
C ALA A 266 2.28 -26.19 -28.08
N TYR A 267 2.37 -24.94 -28.52
CA TYR A 267 1.95 -24.49 -29.83
C TYR A 267 3.12 -24.20 -30.79
N ARG A 268 4.25 -23.75 -30.24
CA ARG A 268 5.47 -23.43 -31.00
C ARG A 268 6.69 -23.79 -30.16
N GLU A 269 7.72 -24.32 -30.76
CA GLU A 269 9.02 -24.54 -30.14
C GLU A 269 9.59 -23.18 -29.65
N GLY A 270 9.96 -23.08 -28.37
CA GLY A 270 10.43 -21.83 -27.75
C GLY A 270 9.34 -20.85 -27.27
N ASP A 271 8.06 -21.25 -27.33
CA ASP A 271 6.96 -20.44 -26.75
C ASP A 271 7.06 -20.40 -25.24
N ALA A 272 7.14 -19.19 -24.70
CA ALA A 272 7.24 -18.95 -23.26
C ALA A 272 5.91 -19.13 -22.47
N GLY A 273 4.85 -19.59 -23.14
CA GLY A 273 3.51 -19.71 -22.56
C GLY A 273 2.69 -18.41 -22.66
N ALA A 274 1.81 -18.19 -21.71
CA ALA A 274 0.98 -16.98 -21.70
C ALA A 274 1.79 -15.75 -21.32
N SER A 275 1.62 -14.64 -22.04
CA SER A 275 2.22 -13.36 -21.66
C SER A 275 1.58 -12.79 -20.38
N HIS A 276 0.25 -12.93 -20.25
CA HIS A 276 -0.51 -12.52 -19.08
C HIS A 276 -1.69 -13.47 -18.83
N ILE A 277 -1.93 -13.77 -17.57
CA ILE A 277 -3.14 -14.46 -17.10
C ILE A 277 -3.70 -13.65 -15.92
N GLY A 278 -4.98 -13.33 -15.95
CA GLY A 278 -5.68 -12.73 -14.82
C GLY A 278 -6.83 -13.64 -14.39
N VAL A 279 -7.00 -13.81 -13.09
CA VAL A 279 -8.16 -14.49 -12.50
C VAL A 279 -8.71 -13.64 -11.37
N LEU A 280 -10.02 -13.39 -11.43
CA LEU A 280 -10.76 -12.60 -10.45
C LEU A 280 -11.96 -13.42 -9.96
N ILE A 281 -12.11 -13.53 -8.63
CA ILE A 281 -13.26 -14.16 -7.98
C ILE A 281 -13.91 -13.13 -7.07
N MET A 282 -15.20 -12.85 -7.29
CA MET A 282 -15.97 -11.86 -6.55
C MET A 282 -17.25 -12.46 -5.99
N ASP A 283 -17.69 -11.97 -4.82
CA ASP A 283 -19.05 -12.19 -4.34
C ASP A 283 -20.00 -11.16 -4.97
N PRO A 284 -20.97 -11.60 -5.78
CA PRO A 284 -21.89 -10.68 -6.43
C PRO A 284 -22.85 -9.97 -5.47
N ASN A 285 -22.98 -10.44 -4.23
CA ASN A 285 -23.97 -9.92 -3.29
C ASN A 285 -23.48 -8.70 -2.49
N ASN A 286 -22.18 -8.46 -2.45
CA ASN A 286 -21.60 -7.37 -1.64
C ASN A 286 -20.42 -6.66 -2.32
N GLY A 287 -19.81 -7.24 -3.37
CA GLY A 287 -18.63 -6.69 -4.06
C GLY A 287 -17.29 -7.10 -3.47
N ASP A 288 -17.25 -8.02 -2.48
CA ASP A 288 -16.02 -8.58 -1.95
C ASP A 288 -15.21 -9.27 -3.05
N VAL A 289 -13.94 -8.91 -3.17
CA VAL A 289 -12.98 -9.64 -4.00
C VAL A 289 -12.37 -10.76 -3.15
N LEU A 290 -12.73 -12.00 -3.45
CA LEU A 290 -12.29 -13.18 -2.70
C LEU A 290 -10.91 -13.68 -3.15
N ALA A 291 -10.58 -13.50 -4.43
CA ALA A 291 -9.25 -13.74 -4.99
C ALA A 291 -9.03 -12.86 -6.22
N MET A 292 -7.79 -12.40 -6.39
CA MET A 292 -7.33 -11.65 -7.55
C MET A 292 -5.87 -12.03 -7.82
N ALA A 293 -5.64 -12.80 -8.86
CA ALA A 293 -4.34 -13.36 -9.18
C ALA A 293 -3.90 -12.98 -10.59
N ASN A 294 -2.61 -12.73 -10.74
CA ASN A 294 -1.97 -12.36 -11.98
C ASN A 294 -0.82 -13.31 -12.31
N TYR A 295 -0.56 -13.49 -13.60
CA TYR A 295 0.71 -13.98 -14.15
C TYR A 295 1.19 -12.99 -15.23
N PRO A 296 2.45 -12.60 -15.23
CA PRO A 296 3.50 -12.92 -14.24
C PRO A 296 3.19 -12.35 -12.86
N ASN A 297 3.81 -12.90 -11.81
CA ASN A 297 3.78 -12.44 -10.43
C ASN A 297 5.20 -12.26 -9.89
N PHE A 298 5.37 -11.78 -8.67
CA PHE A 298 6.68 -11.51 -8.06
C PHE A 298 6.70 -11.85 -6.59
N ASP A 299 7.89 -12.13 -6.06
CA ASP A 299 8.10 -12.33 -4.63
C ASP A 299 8.09 -10.97 -3.90
N LEU A 300 7.18 -10.80 -2.96
CA LEU A 300 7.04 -9.59 -2.14
C LEU A 300 8.28 -9.31 -1.28
N SER A 301 9.05 -10.35 -0.94
CA SER A 301 10.30 -10.23 -0.18
C SER A 301 11.47 -9.76 -1.06
N ASN A 302 11.43 -10.04 -2.37
CA ASN A 302 12.41 -9.61 -3.36
C ASN A 302 11.75 -9.05 -4.64
N PRO A 303 10.98 -7.96 -4.54
CA PRO A 303 10.10 -7.51 -5.62
C PRO A 303 10.84 -6.97 -6.85
N ARG A 304 12.16 -6.82 -6.79
CA ARG A 304 13.02 -6.34 -7.88
C ARG A 304 13.73 -7.47 -8.63
N ASP A 305 13.46 -8.72 -8.28
CA ASP A 305 14.05 -9.87 -8.95
C ASP A 305 13.30 -10.17 -10.26
N LEU A 306 14.03 -10.03 -11.36
CA LEU A 306 13.54 -10.34 -12.72
C LEU A 306 14.02 -11.71 -13.21
N SER A 307 14.81 -12.45 -12.43
CA SER A 307 15.48 -13.69 -12.86
C SER A 307 14.50 -14.82 -13.21
N ALA A 308 13.25 -14.74 -12.70
CA ALA A 308 12.20 -15.70 -13.05
C ALA A 308 11.69 -15.54 -14.51
N TYR A 309 11.93 -14.40 -15.14
CA TYR A 309 11.35 -14.03 -16.44
C TYR A 309 12.39 -13.67 -17.50
N TYR A 310 13.63 -13.41 -17.12
CA TYR A 310 14.72 -13.01 -17.99
C TYR A 310 15.98 -13.80 -17.67
N THR A 311 16.71 -14.20 -18.70
CA THR A 311 18.03 -14.85 -18.54
C THR A 311 19.08 -13.86 -18.04
N GLU A 312 20.21 -14.38 -17.53
CA GLU A 312 21.33 -13.54 -17.10
C GLU A 312 21.88 -12.67 -18.24
N GLU A 313 21.91 -13.20 -19.47
CA GLU A 313 22.36 -12.46 -20.64
C GLU A 313 21.41 -11.31 -20.99
N GLU A 314 20.09 -11.55 -20.94
CA GLU A 314 19.09 -10.52 -21.18
C GLU A 314 19.16 -9.43 -20.12
N LEU A 315 19.26 -9.80 -18.84
CA LEU A 315 19.39 -8.86 -17.73
C LEU A 315 20.69 -8.03 -17.80
N ALA A 316 21.77 -8.63 -18.28
CA ALA A 316 23.03 -7.94 -18.47
C ALA A 316 22.99 -6.96 -19.67
N ALA A 317 22.16 -7.25 -20.67
CA ALA A 317 21.97 -6.39 -21.86
C ALA A 317 21.01 -5.21 -21.60
N MET A 318 20.15 -5.28 -20.56
CA MET A 318 19.22 -4.21 -20.19
C MET A 318 19.95 -3.07 -19.49
N ASP A 319 19.66 -1.84 -19.90
CA ASP A 319 20.01 -0.65 -19.12
C ASP A 319 19.05 -0.46 -17.91
N ASP A 320 19.30 0.55 -17.10
CA ASP A 320 18.53 0.79 -15.88
C ASP A 320 17.06 1.18 -16.21
N ASP A 321 16.83 1.89 -17.31
CA ASP A 321 15.49 2.30 -17.75
C ASP A 321 14.69 1.08 -18.22
N ALA A 322 15.28 0.21 -19.04
CA ALA A 322 14.64 -1.03 -19.49
C ALA A 322 14.31 -1.98 -18.33
N LYS A 323 15.22 -2.11 -17.33
CA LYS A 323 14.95 -2.86 -16.10
C LYS A 323 13.79 -2.27 -15.30
N MET A 324 13.75 -0.95 -15.19
CA MET A 324 12.67 -0.27 -14.47
C MET A 324 11.32 -0.43 -15.19
N ASP A 325 11.30 -0.38 -16.52
CA ASP A 325 10.09 -0.62 -17.30
C ASP A 325 9.58 -2.05 -17.13
N ALA A 326 10.49 -3.05 -17.17
CA ALA A 326 10.14 -4.45 -16.90
C ALA A 326 9.57 -4.65 -15.49
N LEU A 327 10.16 -4.01 -14.46
CA LEU A 327 9.66 -4.03 -13.10
C LEU A 327 8.29 -3.36 -12.97
N ASN A 328 8.09 -2.22 -13.61
CA ASN A 328 6.81 -1.52 -13.60
C ASN A 328 5.70 -2.36 -14.24
N GLN A 329 6.00 -3.09 -15.31
CA GLN A 329 5.06 -4.04 -15.94
C GLN A 329 4.75 -5.22 -14.99
N LEU A 330 5.78 -5.78 -14.35
CA LEU A 330 5.64 -6.90 -13.42
C LEU A 330 4.78 -6.54 -12.20
N TRP A 331 4.92 -5.31 -11.68
CA TRP A 331 4.19 -4.85 -10.50
C TRP A 331 2.76 -4.42 -10.78
N GLN A 332 2.37 -4.26 -12.05
CA GLN A 332 1.00 -3.89 -12.40
C GLN A 332 0.01 -5.02 -12.08
N ASN A 333 -1.16 -4.62 -11.59
CA ASN A 333 -2.26 -5.55 -11.40
C ASN A 333 -3.03 -5.68 -12.72
N PHE A 334 -2.87 -6.81 -13.41
CA PHE A 334 -3.50 -7.09 -14.69
C PHE A 334 -5.02 -6.92 -14.67
N CYS A 335 -5.68 -7.38 -13.60
CA CYS A 335 -7.15 -7.33 -13.48
C CYS A 335 -7.70 -5.89 -13.41
N VAL A 336 -6.86 -4.94 -12.97
CA VAL A 336 -7.25 -3.55 -12.69
C VAL A 336 -6.70 -2.58 -13.73
N SER A 337 -5.48 -2.84 -14.23
CA SER A 337 -4.73 -1.90 -15.06
C SER A 337 -4.79 -2.16 -16.55
N TYR A 338 -4.98 -3.40 -16.97
CA TYR A 338 -5.00 -3.76 -18.39
C TYR A 338 -6.41 -3.66 -18.97
N THR A 339 -6.48 -3.22 -20.23
CA THR A 339 -7.74 -3.11 -20.97
C THR A 339 -7.74 -4.03 -22.17
N TYR A 340 -8.89 -4.58 -22.48
CA TYR A 340 -9.08 -5.49 -23.60
C TYR A 340 -10.53 -5.43 -24.10
N GLU A 341 -10.74 -5.92 -25.33
CA GLU A 341 -12.07 -6.12 -25.87
C GLU A 341 -12.73 -7.32 -25.17
N PRO A 342 -13.90 -7.16 -24.50
CA PRO A 342 -14.51 -8.24 -23.72
C PRO A 342 -15.00 -9.41 -24.56
N GLY A 343 -15.22 -9.21 -25.85
CA GLY A 343 -15.73 -10.22 -26.75
C GLY A 343 -17.10 -10.73 -26.33
N SER A 344 -17.36 -12.02 -26.52
CA SER A 344 -18.67 -12.63 -26.25
C SER A 344 -19.13 -12.53 -24.78
N THR A 345 -18.27 -12.19 -23.84
CA THR A 345 -18.68 -11.93 -22.47
C THR A 345 -19.49 -10.63 -22.30
N ALA A 346 -19.49 -9.75 -23.33
CA ALA A 346 -20.34 -8.57 -23.38
C ALA A 346 -21.80 -8.88 -23.78
N LYS A 347 -22.09 -10.01 -24.41
CA LYS A 347 -23.43 -10.33 -24.94
C LYS A 347 -24.55 -10.33 -23.89
N PRO A 348 -24.34 -10.86 -22.68
CA PRO A 348 -25.35 -10.76 -21.62
C PRO A 348 -25.75 -9.31 -21.27
N PHE A 349 -24.82 -8.35 -21.37
CA PHE A 349 -25.14 -6.93 -21.13
C PHE A 349 -26.04 -6.36 -22.24
N THR A 350 -25.75 -6.69 -23.50
CA THR A 350 -26.58 -6.30 -24.65
C THR A 350 -27.97 -6.87 -24.54
N VAL A 351 -28.10 -8.17 -24.23
CA VAL A 351 -29.41 -8.81 -24.04
C VAL A 351 -30.17 -8.20 -22.86
N SER A 352 -29.47 -7.94 -21.74
CA SER A 352 -30.07 -7.29 -20.57
C SER A 352 -30.61 -5.90 -20.91
N ALA A 353 -29.84 -5.10 -21.65
CA ALA A 353 -30.26 -3.78 -22.11
C ALA A 353 -31.50 -3.85 -22.99
N GLY A 354 -31.55 -4.81 -23.93
CA GLY A 354 -32.70 -5.03 -24.80
C GLY A 354 -33.95 -5.44 -24.05
N LEU A 355 -33.83 -6.35 -23.09
CA LEU A 355 -34.93 -6.81 -22.24
C LEU A 355 -35.47 -5.69 -21.35
N GLU A 356 -34.57 -4.93 -20.70
CA GLU A 356 -34.93 -3.86 -19.75
C GLU A 356 -35.58 -2.67 -20.46
N THR A 357 -35.14 -2.34 -21.68
CA THR A 357 -35.77 -1.31 -22.51
C THR A 357 -37.05 -1.78 -23.18
N GLY A 358 -37.37 -3.07 -23.10
CA GLY A 358 -38.53 -3.67 -23.77
C GLY A 358 -38.39 -3.70 -25.31
N THR A 359 -37.21 -3.40 -25.87
CA THR A 359 -36.96 -3.45 -27.32
C THR A 359 -36.70 -4.87 -27.81
N VAL A 360 -36.35 -5.77 -26.90
CA VAL A 360 -36.15 -7.21 -27.10
C VAL A 360 -37.04 -7.95 -26.08
N THR A 361 -37.64 -9.06 -26.50
CA THR A 361 -38.46 -9.92 -25.64
C THR A 361 -37.98 -11.37 -25.69
N THR A 362 -38.33 -12.18 -24.70
CA THR A 362 -38.00 -13.61 -24.67
C THR A 362 -38.66 -14.43 -25.78
N ALA A 363 -39.68 -13.87 -26.44
CA ALA A 363 -40.39 -14.49 -27.58
C ALA A 363 -39.73 -14.14 -28.93
N ASP A 364 -38.79 -13.23 -28.96
CA ASP A 364 -38.11 -12.80 -30.21
C ASP A 364 -37.28 -13.93 -30.79
N THR A 365 -37.22 -13.97 -32.11
CA THR A 365 -36.39 -14.86 -32.89
C THR A 365 -35.50 -14.05 -33.85
N TYR A 366 -34.34 -14.56 -34.13
CA TYR A 366 -33.33 -13.94 -35.00
C TYR A 366 -32.91 -14.93 -36.08
N TYR A 367 -32.68 -14.43 -37.28
CA TYR A 367 -32.12 -15.28 -38.37
C TYR A 367 -30.67 -14.93 -38.60
N CYS A 368 -29.81 -15.92 -38.53
CA CYS A 368 -28.38 -15.79 -38.74
C CYS A 368 -28.00 -16.54 -40.03
N ASP A 369 -27.56 -15.83 -41.05
CA ASP A 369 -26.99 -16.39 -42.30
C ASP A 369 -25.46 -16.40 -42.31
N GLY A 370 -24.83 -15.97 -41.18
CA GLY A 370 -23.39 -16.04 -40.97
C GLY A 370 -22.67 -14.71 -41.07
N TYR A 371 -23.30 -13.63 -41.51
CA TYR A 371 -22.74 -12.27 -41.53
C TYR A 371 -23.82 -11.20 -41.63
N GLU A 372 -23.47 -9.98 -41.32
CA GLU A 372 -24.23 -8.75 -41.58
C GLU A 372 -23.37 -7.79 -42.43
N THR A 373 -23.94 -7.25 -43.53
CA THR A 373 -23.28 -6.22 -44.33
C THR A 373 -23.63 -4.84 -43.81
N ILE A 374 -22.68 -4.15 -43.15
CA ILE A 374 -22.89 -2.86 -42.55
C ILE A 374 -21.97 -1.81 -43.15
N SER A 375 -22.52 -0.78 -43.76
CA SER A 375 -21.77 0.30 -44.40
C SER A 375 -20.75 -0.24 -45.47
N GLY A 376 -21.08 -1.36 -46.13
CA GLY A 376 -20.22 -1.98 -47.15
C GLY A 376 -19.14 -2.92 -46.60
N HIS A 377 -19.18 -3.25 -45.32
CA HIS A 377 -18.30 -4.22 -44.66
C HIS A 377 -19.08 -5.42 -44.15
N ASP A 378 -18.61 -6.63 -44.45
CA ASP A 378 -19.21 -7.86 -43.94
C ASP A 378 -18.64 -8.19 -42.56
N ILE A 379 -19.48 -8.11 -41.52
CA ILE A 379 -19.16 -8.48 -40.15
C ILE A 379 -19.69 -9.89 -39.91
N HIS A 380 -18.78 -10.80 -39.64
CA HIS A 380 -19.12 -12.21 -39.61
C HIS A 380 -19.49 -12.74 -38.25
N CYS A 381 -20.44 -13.68 -38.26
CA CYS A 381 -20.69 -14.55 -37.11
C CYS A 381 -19.55 -15.58 -36.92
N VAL A 382 -19.47 -16.15 -35.73
CA VAL A 382 -18.53 -17.25 -35.42
C VAL A 382 -18.78 -18.44 -36.36
N LYS A 383 -20.06 -18.77 -36.62
CA LYS A 383 -20.46 -19.78 -37.57
C LYS A 383 -20.72 -19.13 -38.94
N ARG A 384 -19.77 -19.28 -39.83
CA ARG A 384 -19.75 -18.64 -41.17
C ARG A 384 -20.94 -19.06 -42.07
N ASP A 385 -21.45 -20.29 -41.89
CA ASP A 385 -22.59 -20.82 -42.63
C ASP A 385 -23.95 -20.45 -42.01
N GLY A 386 -23.92 -19.60 -40.95
CA GLY A 386 -25.09 -19.19 -40.22
C GLY A 386 -25.63 -20.23 -39.23
N HIS A 387 -26.35 -19.76 -38.21
CA HIS A 387 -27.06 -20.60 -37.22
C HIS A 387 -28.49 -20.92 -37.68
N GLY A 388 -29.02 -20.19 -38.67
CA GLY A 388 -30.39 -20.25 -39.08
C GLY A 388 -31.28 -19.45 -38.11
N MET A 389 -32.51 -19.93 -37.90
CA MET A 389 -33.46 -19.30 -36.99
C MET A 389 -33.17 -19.67 -35.52
N GLU A 390 -32.92 -18.70 -34.68
CA GLU A 390 -32.58 -18.86 -33.25
C GLU A 390 -33.58 -18.10 -32.34
N THR A 391 -33.92 -18.69 -31.22
CA THR A 391 -34.60 -17.97 -30.12
C THR A 391 -33.55 -17.11 -29.37
N LEU A 392 -34.02 -16.15 -28.55
CA LEU A 392 -33.14 -15.32 -27.72
C LEU A 392 -32.16 -16.18 -26.87
N GLU A 393 -32.63 -17.26 -26.26
CA GLU A 393 -31.84 -18.19 -25.49
C GLU A 393 -30.74 -18.87 -26.38
N GLN A 394 -31.16 -19.35 -27.56
CA GLN A 394 -30.22 -19.98 -28.50
C GLN A 394 -29.13 -19.03 -29.02
N THR A 395 -29.45 -17.72 -29.18
CA THR A 395 -28.46 -16.73 -29.59
C THR A 395 -27.33 -16.59 -28.57
N LEU A 396 -27.63 -16.67 -27.26
CA LEU A 396 -26.61 -16.69 -26.21
C LEU A 396 -25.89 -18.03 -26.13
N MET A 397 -26.59 -19.15 -26.20
CA MET A 397 -26.01 -20.50 -26.16
C MET A 397 -25.01 -20.73 -27.30
N ASN A 398 -25.33 -20.27 -28.48
CA ASN A 398 -24.50 -20.41 -29.70
C ASN A 398 -23.53 -19.23 -29.88
N SER A 399 -23.57 -18.26 -28.99
CA SER A 399 -22.73 -17.04 -29.10
C SER A 399 -22.84 -16.35 -30.45
N CYS A 400 -24.08 -16.18 -30.97
CA CYS A 400 -24.36 -15.65 -32.30
C CYS A 400 -24.07 -14.15 -32.39
N ASN A 401 -23.07 -13.71 -33.14
CA ASN A 401 -22.75 -12.29 -33.35
C ASN A 401 -23.86 -11.58 -34.15
N ASP A 402 -24.34 -12.24 -35.19
CA ASP A 402 -25.36 -11.71 -36.11
C ASP A 402 -26.64 -11.33 -35.34
N ALA A 403 -27.16 -12.24 -34.55
CA ALA A 403 -28.35 -11.96 -33.70
C ALA A 403 -28.12 -10.78 -32.77
N LEU A 404 -26.92 -10.63 -32.17
CA LEU A 404 -26.60 -9.50 -31.29
C LEU A 404 -26.52 -8.18 -32.06
N MET A 405 -26.02 -8.18 -33.32
CA MET A 405 -26.06 -6.99 -34.18
C MET A 405 -27.52 -6.59 -34.49
N GLN A 406 -28.38 -7.53 -34.83
CA GLN A 406 -29.83 -7.28 -35.04
C GLN A 406 -30.49 -6.72 -33.77
N MET A 407 -30.14 -7.24 -32.58
CA MET A 407 -30.64 -6.70 -31.29
C MET A 407 -30.18 -5.26 -31.05
N SER A 408 -28.91 -4.95 -31.36
CA SER A 408 -28.38 -3.62 -31.15
C SER A 408 -29.12 -2.53 -31.94
N TYR A 409 -29.58 -2.86 -33.15
CA TYR A 409 -30.40 -1.94 -33.96
C TYR A 409 -31.75 -1.67 -33.34
N LYS A 410 -32.35 -2.68 -32.70
CA LYS A 410 -33.64 -2.50 -31.96
C LYS A 410 -33.43 -1.65 -30.69
N ILE A 411 -32.30 -1.84 -29.97
CA ILE A 411 -31.95 -1.09 -28.77
C ILE A 411 -31.69 0.38 -29.13
N GLY A 412 -30.95 0.62 -30.21
CA GLY A 412 -30.53 1.95 -30.63
C GLY A 412 -29.38 2.50 -29.83
N ARG A 413 -28.69 3.52 -30.36
CA ARG A 413 -27.44 4.08 -29.81
C ARG A 413 -27.61 4.63 -28.40
N ASP A 414 -28.62 5.46 -28.18
CA ASP A 414 -28.83 6.16 -26.91
C ASP A 414 -29.07 5.19 -25.75
N ASN A 415 -29.92 4.16 -25.98
CA ASN A 415 -30.14 3.13 -24.97
C ASN A 415 -28.91 2.26 -24.77
N PHE A 416 -28.19 1.93 -25.84
CA PHE A 416 -26.99 1.11 -25.75
C PHE A 416 -25.92 1.80 -24.93
N GLU A 417 -25.60 3.08 -25.21
CA GLU A 417 -24.68 3.90 -24.43
C GLU A 417 -25.12 4.01 -22.96
N ASN A 418 -26.40 4.33 -22.72
CA ASN A 418 -26.92 4.47 -21.36
C ASN A 418 -26.73 3.19 -20.55
N TYR A 419 -26.98 2.01 -21.14
CA TYR A 419 -26.80 0.75 -20.44
C TYR A 419 -25.33 0.36 -20.28
N GLN A 420 -24.43 0.71 -21.22
CA GLN A 420 -23.00 0.58 -20.99
C GLN A 420 -22.57 1.35 -19.75
N GLN A 421 -23.05 2.59 -19.56
CA GLN A 421 -22.75 3.41 -18.39
C GLN A 421 -23.39 2.84 -17.11
N ILE A 422 -24.63 2.34 -17.16
CA ILE A 422 -25.32 1.69 -16.02
C ILE A 422 -24.51 0.47 -15.54
N PHE A 423 -23.95 -0.32 -16.44
CA PHE A 423 -23.11 -1.46 -16.11
C PHE A 423 -21.67 -1.07 -15.72
N GLY A 424 -21.34 0.23 -15.70
CA GLY A 424 -20.06 0.76 -15.25
C GLY A 424 -18.95 0.78 -16.31
N PHE A 425 -19.25 0.48 -17.58
CA PHE A 425 -18.26 0.61 -18.67
C PHE A 425 -17.94 2.10 -18.91
N GLY A 426 -16.69 2.38 -19.18
CA GLY A 426 -16.18 3.76 -19.34
C GLY A 426 -15.98 4.51 -18.02
N GLN A 427 -16.25 3.90 -16.88
CA GLN A 427 -16.11 4.52 -15.56
C GLN A 427 -15.14 3.72 -14.69
N LYS A 428 -14.47 4.40 -13.74
CA LYS A 428 -13.72 3.70 -12.71
C LYS A 428 -14.68 2.98 -11.76
N THR A 429 -14.33 1.75 -11.38
CA THR A 429 -15.05 1.01 -10.35
C THR A 429 -14.78 1.58 -8.96
N ASN A 430 -13.68 2.36 -8.83
CA ASN A 430 -13.14 2.86 -7.57
C ASN A 430 -12.82 1.74 -6.58
N ILE A 431 -12.31 0.62 -7.10
CA ILE A 431 -11.71 -0.41 -6.25
C ILE A 431 -10.57 0.20 -5.43
N ASP A 432 -10.42 -0.23 -4.19
CA ASP A 432 -9.43 0.25 -3.24
C ASP A 432 -8.01 -0.29 -3.50
N LEU A 433 -7.60 -0.21 -4.77
CA LEU A 433 -6.26 -0.52 -5.28
C LEU A 433 -5.75 0.62 -6.16
N PRO A 434 -4.43 0.87 -6.18
CA PRO A 434 -3.85 1.84 -7.10
C PRO A 434 -3.82 1.28 -8.53
N GLY A 435 -3.68 2.19 -9.52
CA GLY A 435 -3.41 1.80 -10.91
C GLY A 435 -4.66 1.43 -11.72
N GLU A 436 -5.87 1.68 -11.22
CA GLU A 436 -7.09 1.47 -12.02
C GLU A 436 -7.10 2.38 -13.25
N THR A 437 -7.16 1.73 -14.42
CA THR A 437 -7.12 2.42 -15.72
C THR A 437 -8.46 3.08 -16.02
N ARG A 438 -8.39 4.30 -16.58
CA ARG A 438 -9.56 4.99 -17.11
C ARG A 438 -9.91 4.44 -18.48
N THR A 439 -11.18 4.15 -18.71
CA THR A 439 -11.70 3.60 -19.95
C THR A 439 -12.73 4.51 -20.63
N ASP A 440 -12.91 5.74 -20.15
CA ASP A 440 -13.85 6.74 -20.69
C ASP A 440 -13.58 7.11 -22.16
N SER A 441 -12.32 7.10 -22.58
CA SER A 441 -11.93 7.31 -23.99
C SER A 441 -11.89 6.02 -24.83
N LEU A 442 -12.20 4.87 -24.24
CA LEU A 442 -12.14 3.56 -24.88
C LEU A 442 -13.53 2.97 -25.17
N ILE A 443 -14.56 3.76 -24.93
CA ILE A 443 -15.95 3.46 -25.28
C ILE A 443 -16.49 4.51 -26.27
N TYR A 444 -17.53 4.17 -27.01
CA TYR A 444 -18.22 5.11 -27.89
C TYR A 444 -19.40 5.73 -27.16
N THR A 445 -19.67 7.00 -27.48
CA THR A 445 -20.87 7.72 -27.01
C THR A 445 -21.86 7.90 -28.17
N GLY A 446 -23.12 8.27 -27.88
CA GLY A 446 -24.15 8.45 -28.88
C GLY A 446 -23.74 9.40 -30.00
N ASP A 447 -22.94 10.42 -29.70
CA ASP A 447 -22.49 11.42 -30.67
C ASP A 447 -21.47 10.87 -31.69
N ASN A 448 -20.57 9.97 -31.25
CA ASN A 448 -19.50 9.43 -32.09
C ASN A 448 -19.66 7.94 -32.44
N MET A 449 -20.68 7.28 -31.91
CA MET A 449 -20.99 5.87 -32.21
C MET A 449 -21.58 5.74 -33.61
N THR A 450 -20.87 5.13 -34.54
CA THR A 450 -21.42 4.78 -35.86
C THR A 450 -22.32 3.55 -35.78
N VAL A 451 -22.99 3.19 -36.91
CA VAL A 451 -23.78 1.94 -36.96
C VAL A 451 -22.87 0.71 -36.85
N VAL A 452 -21.65 0.79 -37.37
CA VAL A 452 -20.63 -0.28 -37.28
C VAL A 452 -20.20 -0.45 -35.84
N ASP A 453 -19.95 0.67 -35.12
CA ASP A 453 -19.54 0.63 -33.71
C ASP A 453 -20.66 0.03 -32.85
N LEU A 454 -21.91 0.44 -33.03
CA LEU A 454 -23.06 -0.13 -32.32
C LEU A 454 -23.17 -1.64 -32.53
N ALA A 455 -23.03 -2.11 -33.78
CA ALA A 455 -23.11 -3.51 -34.12
C ALA A 455 -21.97 -4.33 -33.50
N THR A 456 -20.73 -3.86 -33.59
CA THR A 456 -19.58 -4.56 -33.05
C THR A 456 -19.50 -4.54 -31.53
N ASN A 457 -19.90 -3.42 -30.90
CA ASN A 457 -20.00 -3.32 -29.44
C ASN A 457 -21.02 -4.31 -28.87
N ALA A 458 -22.09 -4.65 -29.61
CA ALA A 458 -23.12 -5.57 -29.15
C ALA A 458 -22.60 -6.97 -28.82
N PHE A 459 -21.52 -7.40 -29.45
CA PHE A 459 -20.87 -8.68 -29.17
C PHE A 459 -19.47 -8.53 -28.57
N GLY A 460 -19.11 -7.32 -28.08
CA GLY A 460 -17.93 -7.06 -27.26
C GLY A 460 -16.67 -6.77 -28.02
N GLN A 461 -16.74 -6.26 -29.23
CA GLN A 461 -15.62 -5.76 -30.00
C GLN A 461 -15.69 -4.26 -30.20
N ASN A 462 -14.55 -3.66 -30.56
CA ASN A 462 -14.42 -2.22 -30.82
C ASN A 462 -14.69 -1.30 -29.62
N PHE A 463 -14.60 -1.83 -28.40
CA PHE A 463 -14.48 -1.06 -27.17
C PHE A 463 -13.66 -1.85 -26.16
N ASN A 464 -12.99 -1.15 -25.21
CA ASN A 464 -12.16 -1.80 -24.22
C ASN A 464 -12.68 -1.58 -22.80
N THR A 465 -12.51 -2.61 -21.97
CA THR A 465 -12.84 -2.61 -20.55
C THR A 465 -11.71 -3.26 -19.75
N THR A 466 -11.65 -3.01 -18.44
CA THR A 466 -10.79 -3.78 -17.53
C THR A 466 -11.54 -5.03 -17.04
N MET A 467 -10.78 -6.01 -16.54
CA MET A 467 -11.38 -7.22 -15.97
C MET A 467 -12.27 -6.91 -14.75
N ILE A 468 -11.86 -5.97 -13.90
CA ILE A 468 -12.66 -5.58 -12.74
C ILE A 468 -13.97 -4.89 -13.14
N GLN A 469 -13.97 -4.04 -14.18
CA GLN A 469 -15.19 -3.43 -14.70
C GLN A 469 -16.16 -4.49 -15.22
N LEU A 470 -15.66 -5.40 -16.06
CA LEU A 470 -16.46 -6.49 -16.62
C LEU A 470 -17.08 -7.37 -15.51
N ALA A 471 -16.26 -7.78 -14.53
CA ALA A 471 -16.73 -8.61 -13.44
C ALA A 471 -17.76 -7.90 -12.56
N THR A 472 -17.54 -6.61 -12.25
CA THR A 472 -18.48 -5.81 -11.43
C THR A 472 -19.83 -5.66 -12.14
N GLY A 473 -19.81 -5.32 -13.43
CA GLY A 473 -21.03 -5.27 -14.25
C GLY A 473 -21.74 -6.63 -14.30
N PHE A 474 -20.96 -7.72 -14.47
CA PHE A 474 -21.53 -9.07 -14.52
C PHE A 474 -22.17 -9.49 -13.20
N CYS A 475 -21.58 -9.12 -12.05
CA CYS A 475 -22.15 -9.32 -10.74
C CYS A 475 -23.56 -8.69 -10.64
N SER A 476 -23.76 -7.50 -11.22
CA SER A 476 -25.08 -6.86 -11.20
C SER A 476 -26.14 -7.62 -12.01
N ILE A 477 -25.77 -8.32 -13.08
CA ILE A 477 -26.69 -9.17 -13.84
C ILE A 477 -27.16 -10.37 -13.01
N VAL A 478 -26.22 -11.03 -12.31
CA VAL A 478 -26.52 -12.30 -11.61
C VAL A 478 -27.10 -12.12 -10.21
N ASN A 479 -27.06 -10.91 -9.63
CA ASN A 479 -27.56 -10.64 -8.28
C ASN A 479 -28.93 -9.92 -8.25
N GLY A 480 -29.61 -9.82 -9.40
CA GLY A 480 -30.90 -9.15 -9.51
C GLY A 480 -30.84 -7.63 -9.69
N GLY A 481 -29.79 -7.11 -10.32
CA GLY A 481 -29.68 -5.72 -10.77
C GLY A 481 -29.02 -4.76 -9.76
N LYS A 482 -28.30 -5.26 -8.77
CA LYS A 482 -27.61 -4.41 -7.79
C LYS A 482 -26.13 -4.24 -8.17
N PHE A 483 -25.71 -3.00 -8.38
CA PHE A 483 -24.31 -2.67 -8.63
C PHE A 483 -23.60 -2.38 -7.30
N TYR A 484 -22.64 -3.21 -6.92
CA TYR A 484 -21.79 -3.02 -5.75
C TYR A 484 -20.40 -2.56 -6.18
N GLN A 485 -19.84 -1.58 -5.48
CA GLN A 485 -18.44 -1.19 -5.66
C GLN A 485 -17.53 -2.35 -5.25
N PRO A 486 -16.64 -2.83 -6.14
CA PRO A 486 -15.68 -3.87 -5.75
C PRO A 486 -14.69 -3.33 -4.73
N HIS A 487 -14.29 -4.17 -3.78
CA HIS A 487 -13.32 -3.79 -2.76
C HIS A 487 -12.53 -5.01 -2.27
N VAL A 488 -11.31 -4.76 -1.79
CA VAL A 488 -10.40 -5.75 -1.23
C VAL A 488 -10.16 -5.57 0.27
N VAL A 489 -10.69 -4.51 0.89
CA VAL A 489 -10.63 -4.27 2.35
C VAL A 489 -12.03 -4.12 2.92
N LYS A 490 -12.27 -4.79 4.06
CA LYS A 490 -13.54 -4.78 4.80
C LYS A 490 -13.76 -3.52 5.60
#